data_1dd6b40b1d18b92b99b4e496d4b73659
#
_entry.id   1dd6b40b1d18b92b99b4e496d4b73659
#
_cell.length_a   1.000
_cell.length_b   1.000
_cell.length_c   1.000
_cell.angle_alpha   90.00
_cell.angle_beta   90.00
_cell.angle_gamma   90.00
#
_symmetry.space_group_name_H-M   'P 1'
#
loop_
_entity.id
_entity.type
_entity.pdbx_description
1 polymer ?
#
loop_
_entity_poly.entity_id
_entity_poly.type
_entity_poly.pdbx_seq_one_letter_code
_entity_poly.pdbx_strand_id
1 'polypeptide(L)'
;MPGGQTDTSTLERLLLDEPVDLFALNNQLMSLLIPGYNDAELEDYQKALNKKKNRSEIEQQLVDKYKSTLELIIETFDYQGQISGSKSRSYYLTEKIGHNTCVYCNRQYAFNIEKDGGKNDDSRFARPALDHWFPKSVYPLLSLSIHNLIPSCTVCNSSVKGDTIFRLSTHVNPYTTVSNNPGWHFDYKPALGGGWEVLLKDFANAQEEETAKAFFLKEAYQAHAGLELNDTLELALQNGGSYVPTLIKHLMSNVNGASVEDAYRLLFGTEYNFGKQDARPFSKLKKDILDVLKIKI
;
A
#
# COMPACT_ATOMS: atom_id res chain seq x y z
N MET A 1 36.20 23.67 8.70
CA MET A 1 34.86 23.22 8.24
C MET A 1 34.58 23.95 6.96
N PRO A 2 34.54 23.32 5.77
CA PRO A 2 34.01 23.99 4.57
C PRO A 2 32.50 24.08 4.73
N GLY A 3 31.96 25.30 4.57
CA GLY A 3 30.54 25.57 4.67
C GLY A 3 29.75 24.73 3.68
N GLY A 4 28.94 23.81 4.21
CA GLY A 4 28.03 23.01 3.40
C GLY A 4 26.94 23.91 2.84
N GLN A 5 27.10 24.33 1.59
CA GLN A 5 25.96 24.58 0.74
C GLN A 5 25.25 23.23 0.63
N THR A 6 24.16 23.06 1.35
CA THR A 6 23.20 21.97 1.08
C THR A 6 22.78 22.18 -0.36
N ASP A 7 23.25 21.31 -1.25
CA ASP A 7 22.81 21.31 -2.63
C ASP A 7 21.29 21.13 -2.59
N THR A 8 20.56 22.17 -2.92
CA THR A 8 19.08 22.17 -2.96
C THR A 8 18.59 20.97 -3.78
N SER A 9 19.36 20.57 -4.79
CA SER A 9 19.10 19.41 -5.61
C SER A 9 19.09 18.08 -4.85
N THR A 10 20.00 17.87 -3.90
CA THR A 10 20.05 16.63 -3.11
C THR A 10 18.83 16.49 -2.19
N LEU A 11 18.41 17.58 -1.54
CA LEU A 11 17.21 17.56 -0.69
C LEU A 11 15.93 17.36 -1.54
N GLU A 12 15.82 18.04 -2.68
CA GLU A 12 14.71 17.84 -3.61
C GLU A 12 14.65 16.39 -4.10
N ARG A 13 15.78 15.79 -4.43
CA ARG A 13 15.85 14.39 -4.83
C ARG A 13 15.40 13.45 -3.72
N LEU A 14 15.83 13.66 -2.47
CA LEU A 14 15.35 12.88 -1.31
C LEU A 14 13.84 12.98 -1.11
N LEU A 15 13.21 14.08 -1.50
CA LEU A 15 11.77 14.28 -1.34
C LEU A 15 10.97 13.72 -2.51
N LEU A 16 11.50 13.76 -3.74
CA LEU A 16 10.72 13.62 -4.98
C LEU A 16 11.18 12.49 -5.91
N ASP A 17 12.41 11.97 -5.76
CA ASP A 17 12.89 10.89 -6.65
C ASP A 17 12.00 9.64 -6.56
N GLU A 18 11.93 8.89 -7.64
CA GLU A 18 11.27 7.59 -7.73
C GLU A 18 11.98 6.55 -6.85
N PRO A 19 11.31 5.49 -6.40
CA PRO A 19 11.84 4.56 -5.40
C PRO A 19 13.21 3.97 -5.73
N VAL A 20 13.53 3.72 -6.99
CA VAL A 20 14.84 3.16 -7.41
C VAL A 20 15.95 4.17 -7.19
N ASP A 21 15.76 5.41 -7.67
CA ASP A 21 16.75 6.49 -7.54
C ASP A 21 16.84 6.96 -6.09
N LEU A 22 15.72 7.00 -5.39
CA LEU A 22 15.62 7.31 -3.98
C LEU A 22 16.44 6.33 -3.13
N PHE A 23 16.34 5.03 -3.40
CA PHE A 23 17.14 4.00 -2.71
C PHE A 23 18.63 4.10 -3.01
N ALA A 24 18.99 4.36 -4.27
CA ALA A 24 20.37 4.58 -4.67
C ALA A 24 20.99 5.81 -3.97
N LEU A 25 20.25 6.92 -3.93
CA LEU A 25 20.66 8.15 -3.25
C LEU A 25 20.80 7.92 -1.73
N ASN A 26 19.87 7.21 -1.09
CA ASN A 26 19.98 6.83 0.30
C ASN A 26 21.29 6.09 0.59
N ASN A 27 21.59 5.06 -0.20
CA ASN A 27 22.80 4.24 0.01
C ASN A 27 24.07 5.05 -0.20
N GLN A 28 24.09 5.95 -1.16
CA GLN A 28 25.20 6.89 -1.38
C GLN A 28 25.42 7.77 -0.15
N LEU A 29 24.38 8.44 0.34
CA LEU A 29 24.47 9.35 1.47
C LEU A 29 24.79 8.60 2.79
N MET A 30 24.18 7.44 3.02
CA MET A 30 24.43 6.63 4.21
C MET A 30 25.88 6.13 4.25
N SER A 31 26.47 5.81 3.09
CA SER A 31 27.89 5.42 3.00
C SER A 31 28.86 6.56 3.33
N LEU A 32 28.43 7.82 3.17
CA LEU A 32 29.20 8.99 3.61
C LEU A 32 29.06 9.25 5.12
N LEU A 33 27.91 8.91 5.70
CA LEU A 33 27.60 9.17 7.09
C LEU A 33 28.04 8.05 8.03
N ILE A 34 28.03 6.81 7.57
CA ILE A 34 28.36 5.61 8.36
C ILE A 34 29.50 4.87 7.67
N PRO A 35 30.72 4.88 8.22
CA PRO A 35 31.84 4.11 7.68
C PRO A 35 31.49 2.61 7.56
N GLY A 36 31.68 2.06 6.36
CA GLY A 36 31.35 0.66 6.08
C GLY A 36 29.86 0.34 6.08
N TYR A 37 28.99 1.33 5.78
CA TYR A 37 27.55 1.11 5.64
C TYR A 37 27.26 -0.06 4.69
N ASN A 38 26.34 -0.93 5.10
CA ASN A 38 25.88 -2.05 4.28
C ASN A 38 24.38 -2.28 4.52
N ASP A 39 23.56 -2.06 3.49
CA ASP A 39 22.11 -2.25 3.56
C ASP A 39 21.70 -3.68 3.99
N ALA A 40 22.48 -4.70 3.62
CA ALA A 40 22.21 -6.08 4.02
C ALA A 40 22.27 -6.32 5.54
N GLU A 41 22.98 -5.49 6.29
CA GLU A 41 23.11 -5.60 7.75
C GLU A 41 21.91 -5.01 8.51
N LEU A 42 21.05 -4.21 7.86
CA LEU A 42 20.00 -3.46 8.55
C LEU A 42 18.94 -4.35 9.22
N GLU A 43 18.67 -5.52 8.67
CA GLU A 43 17.77 -6.48 9.33
C GLU A 43 18.35 -7.04 10.62
N ASP A 44 19.64 -7.37 10.60
CA ASP A 44 20.31 -7.89 11.78
C ASP A 44 20.54 -6.78 12.82
N TYR A 45 20.82 -5.55 12.37
CA TYR A 45 20.80 -4.38 13.24
C TYR A 45 19.43 -4.19 13.91
N GLN A 46 18.34 -4.27 13.15
CA GLN A 46 16.97 -4.10 13.70
C GLN A 46 16.63 -5.20 14.72
N LYS A 47 16.99 -6.45 14.43
CA LYS A 47 16.85 -7.57 15.38
C LYS A 47 17.70 -7.33 16.65
N ALA A 48 18.94 -6.90 16.48
CA ALA A 48 19.84 -6.59 17.59
C ALA A 48 19.31 -5.41 18.44
N LEU A 49 18.77 -4.37 17.81
CA LEU A 49 18.18 -3.22 18.50
C LEU A 49 16.99 -3.63 19.36
N ASN A 50 16.13 -4.54 18.88
CA ASN A 50 14.97 -5.05 19.61
C ASN A 50 15.34 -5.95 20.82
N LYS A 51 16.56 -6.51 20.84
CA LYS A 51 17.06 -7.24 22.00
C LYS A 51 17.46 -6.25 23.10
N LYS A 52 16.69 -6.20 24.18
CA LYS A 52 16.98 -5.32 25.33
C LYS A 52 18.15 -5.83 26.22
N LYS A 53 18.42 -7.13 26.20
CA LYS A 53 19.44 -7.81 27.04
C LYS A 53 20.09 -8.94 26.25
N ASN A 54 21.29 -9.33 26.64
CA ASN A 54 22.02 -10.50 26.11
C ASN A 54 22.31 -10.42 24.60
N ARG A 55 22.71 -9.25 24.10
CA ARG A 55 23.26 -9.13 22.74
C ARG A 55 24.58 -9.88 22.68
N SER A 56 24.82 -10.56 21.55
CA SER A 56 26.17 -11.05 21.23
C SER A 56 27.10 -9.87 20.91
N GLU A 57 28.39 -10.13 20.85
CA GLU A 57 29.38 -9.12 20.47
C GLU A 57 29.11 -8.55 19.08
N ILE A 58 28.74 -9.40 18.10
CA ILE A 58 28.40 -8.98 16.74
C ILE A 58 27.13 -8.09 16.74
N GLU A 59 26.11 -8.46 17.50
CA GLU A 59 24.89 -7.65 17.61
C GLU A 59 25.16 -6.29 18.27
N GLN A 60 26.05 -6.25 19.26
CA GLN A 60 26.43 -4.98 19.88
C GLN A 60 27.23 -4.10 18.91
N GLN A 61 28.17 -4.67 18.14
CA GLN A 61 28.88 -3.95 17.09
C GLN A 61 27.97 -3.33 16.05
N LEU A 62 26.90 -4.06 15.61
CA LEU A 62 25.91 -3.51 14.70
C LEU A 62 25.15 -2.33 15.33
N VAL A 63 24.76 -2.44 16.59
CA VAL A 63 24.08 -1.34 17.29
C VAL A 63 24.99 -0.14 17.42
N ASP A 64 26.25 -0.33 17.80
CA ASP A 64 27.22 0.76 17.95
C ASP A 64 27.52 1.44 16.58
N LYS A 65 27.57 0.65 15.50
CA LYS A 65 27.80 1.15 14.14
C LYS A 65 26.69 2.05 13.63
N TYR A 66 25.43 1.69 13.85
CA TYR A 66 24.29 2.32 13.17
C TYR A 66 23.49 3.29 14.04
N LYS A 67 23.28 2.96 15.34
CA LYS A 67 22.25 3.57 16.17
C LYS A 67 22.36 5.10 16.26
N SER A 68 23.50 5.61 16.64
CA SER A 68 23.66 7.05 16.91
C SER A 68 23.42 7.91 15.67
N THR A 69 23.90 7.47 14.51
CA THR A 69 23.72 8.20 13.25
C THR A 69 22.28 8.12 12.78
N LEU A 70 21.63 6.95 12.86
CA LEU A 70 20.23 6.80 12.48
C LEU A 70 19.31 7.62 13.38
N GLU A 71 19.53 7.63 14.70
CA GLU A 71 18.77 8.44 15.64
C GLU A 71 18.90 9.94 15.33
N LEU A 72 20.12 10.43 15.04
CA LEU A 72 20.34 11.82 14.66
C LEU A 72 19.61 12.21 13.38
N ILE A 73 19.58 11.33 12.38
CA ILE A 73 18.86 11.58 11.12
C ILE A 73 17.37 11.56 11.38
N ILE A 74 16.83 10.63 12.20
CA ILE A 74 15.41 10.60 12.59
C ILE A 74 14.98 11.90 13.23
N GLU A 75 15.79 12.43 14.15
CA GLU A 75 15.52 13.73 14.81
C GLU A 75 15.59 14.90 13.83
N THR A 76 16.56 14.88 12.90
CA THR A 76 16.76 15.94 11.91
C THR A 76 15.62 16.01 10.91
N PHE A 77 15.17 14.88 10.38
CA PHE A 77 14.07 14.81 9.41
C PHE A 77 12.69 14.96 10.05
N ASP A 78 12.58 14.65 11.35
CA ASP A 78 11.39 14.85 12.18
C ASP A 78 10.05 14.61 11.46
N TYR A 79 9.85 13.41 10.93
CA TYR A 79 8.59 13.04 10.27
C TYR A 79 7.35 13.33 11.14
N GLN A 80 7.49 13.18 12.47
CA GLN A 80 6.38 13.44 13.38
C GLN A 80 5.98 14.93 13.37
N GLY A 81 6.92 15.82 13.50
CA GLY A 81 6.64 17.26 13.49
C GLY A 81 6.34 17.79 12.08
N GLN A 82 7.01 17.25 11.06
CA GLN A 82 6.86 17.75 9.70
C GLN A 82 5.57 17.25 9.00
N ILE A 83 5.17 16.02 9.22
CA ILE A 83 4.05 15.41 8.48
C ILE A 83 2.98 14.86 9.44
N SER A 84 3.31 13.85 10.26
CA SER A 84 2.32 13.08 10.99
C SER A 84 1.55 13.92 12.02
N GLY A 85 2.22 14.76 12.76
CA GLY A 85 1.63 15.67 13.76
C GLY A 85 1.01 16.94 13.16
N SER A 86 1.27 17.25 11.89
CA SER A 86 0.66 18.38 11.19
C SER A 86 -0.58 17.92 10.41
N LYS A 87 -1.77 18.14 10.95
CA LYS A 87 -3.03 17.82 10.24
C LYS A 87 -3.05 18.48 8.86
N SER A 88 -2.70 19.73 8.73
CA SER A 88 -2.71 20.45 7.46
C SER A 88 -1.85 19.75 6.41
N ARG A 89 -0.58 19.45 6.72
CA ARG A 89 0.35 18.83 5.76
C ARG A 89 0.00 17.37 5.46
N SER A 90 -0.36 16.60 6.47
CA SER A 90 -0.69 15.19 6.28
C SER A 90 -1.98 14.98 5.47
N TYR A 91 -2.99 15.83 5.68
CA TYR A 91 -4.22 15.79 4.89
C TYR A 91 -3.98 16.25 3.45
N TYR A 92 -3.20 17.30 3.26
CA TYR A 92 -2.79 17.74 1.92
C TYR A 92 -2.07 16.63 1.15
N LEU A 93 -1.13 15.93 1.79
CA LEU A 93 -0.41 14.81 1.15
C LEU A 93 -1.35 13.67 0.77
N THR A 94 -2.20 13.21 1.68
CA THR A 94 -3.13 12.11 1.40
C THR A 94 -4.14 12.46 0.31
N GLU A 95 -4.59 13.73 0.26
CA GLU A 95 -5.45 14.24 -0.81
C GLU A 95 -4.73 14.25 -2.17
N LYS A 96 -3.46 14.71 -2.20
CA LYS A 96 -2.67 14.78 -3.44
C LYS A 96 -2.27 13.41 -3.98
N ILE A 97 -1.97 12.46 -3.11
CA ILE A 97 -1.71 11.07 -3.50
C ILE A 97 -2.99 10.42 -4.05
N GLY A 98 -4.16 10.74 -3.49
CA GLY A 98 -5.46 10.52 -4.14
C GLY A 98 -5.98 9.08 -4.17
N HIS A 99 -5.49 8.18 -3.31
CA HIS A 99 -6.03 6.83 -3.18
C HIS A 99 -7.26 6.78 -2.28
N ASN A 100 -8.31 6.11 -2.73
CA ASN A 100 -9.56 5.95 -1.97
C ASN A 100 -9.59 4.69 -1.12
N THR A 101 -8.75 3.71 -1.42
CA THR A 101 -8.63 2.46 -0.68
C THR A 101 -7.19 2.18 -0.30
N CYS A 102 -7.00 1.30 0.69
CA CYS A 102 -5.67 0.86 1.08
C CYS A 102 -4.92 0.27 -0.11
N VAL A 103 -3.78 0.87 -0.47
CA VAL A 103 -2.95 0.48 -1.62
C VAL A 103 -2.47 -0.98 -1.52
N TYR A 104 -2.24 -1.47 -0.30
CA TYR A 104 -1.77 -2.84 -0.09
C TYR A 104 -2.86 -3.90 -0.20
N CYS A 105 -4.03 -3.67 0.41
CA CYS A 105 -5.02 -4.73 0.52
C CYS A 105 -6.35 -4.47 -0.19
N ASN A 106 -6.60 -3.26 -0.67
CA ASN A 106 -7.88 -2.86 -1.31
C ASN A 106 -9.16 -3.26 -0.53
N ARG A 107 -9.06 -3.58 0.79
CA ARG A 107 -10.20 -4.04 1.60
C ARG A 107 -10.86 -2.94 2.43
N GLN A 108 -10.20 -1.82 2.62
CA GLN A 108 -10.66 -0.72 3.45
C GLN A 108 -10.51 0.61 2.72
N TYR A 109 -11.46 1.52 2.95
CA TYR A 109 -11.32 2.89 2.51
C TYR A 109 -10.11 3.57 3.16
N ALA A 110 -9.46 4.44 2.41
CA ALA A 110 -8.28 5.17 2.79
C ALA A 110 -8.36 6.63 2.28
N PHE A 111 -9.40 7.36 2.70
CA PHE A 111 -9.60 8.75 2.35
C PHE A 111 -9.70 9.65 3.58
N ASN A 112 -9.57 10.95 3.38
CA ASN A 112 -9.72 11.95 4.43
C ASN A 112 -11.18 12.08 4.86
N ILE A 113 -11.41 12.25 6.17
CA ILE A 113 -12.72 12.60 6.74
C ILE A 113 -12.60 13.99 7.34
N GLU A 114 -13.33 14.92 6.74
CA GLU A 114 -13.30 16.33 7.09
C GLU A 114 -14.71 16.89 7.24
N LYS A 115 -14.86 17.90 8.10
CA LYS A 115 -16.07 18.72 8.23
C LYS A 115 -15.82 20.07 7.55
N ASP A 116 -16.83 20.62 6.91
CA ASP A 116 -16.80 21.95 6.29
C ASP A 116 -15.63 22.16 5.29
N GLY A 117 -15.23 21.08 4.59
CA GLY A 117 -14.14 21.11 3.60
C GLY A 117 -12.76 21.29 4.20
N GLY A 118 -12.52 20.86 5.44
CA GLY A 118 -11.19 20.83 6.06
C GLY A 118 -10.53 22.19 6.25
N LYS A 119 -11.31 23.25 6.45
CA LYS A 119 -10.84 24.67 6.51
C LYS A 119 -9.82 24.94 7.62
N ASN A 120 -9.87 24.16 8.71
CA ASN A 120 -8.94 24.27 9.83
C ASN A 120 -8.67 22.87 10.42
N ASP A 121 -7.73 22.80 11.36
CA ASP A 121 -7.34 21.52 11.97
C ASP A 121 -8.46 20.89 12.81
N ASP A 122 -9.39 21.67 13.37
CA ASP A 122 -10.53 21.16 14.14
C ASP A 122 -11.57 20.48 13.27
N SER A 123 -11.58 20.77 11.98
CA SER A 123 -12.48 20.14 11.00
C SER A 123 -11.94 18.85 10.39
N ARG A 124 -10.71 18.43 10.74
CA ARG A 124 -10.01 17.23 10.21
C ARG A 124 -10.02 16.12 11.25
N PHE A 125 -10.77 15.04 10.97
CA PHE A 125 -11.04 13.97 11.95
C PHE A 125 -10.22 12.71 11.72
N ALA A 126 -10.12 12.24 10.50
CA ALA A 126 -9.38 11.05 10.17
C ALA A 126 -8.77 11.12 8.76
N ARG A 127 -7.68 10.44 8.58
CA ARG A 127 -6.98 10.24 7.31
C ARG A 127 -6.38 8.84 7.25
N PRO A 128 -6.02 8.33 6.05
CA PRO A 128 -5.25 7.10 5.93
C PRO A 128 -3.92 7.20 6.70
N ALA A 129 -3.43 6.07 7.16
CA ALA A 129 -2.04 5.99 7.57
C ALA A 129 -1.15 6.22 6.33
N LEU A 130 -0.01 6.89 6.54
CA LEU A 130 1.05 6.98 5.55
C LEU A 130 2.14 6.00 5.99
N ASP A 131 2.13 4.81 5.39
CA ASP A 131 3.13 3.80 5.66
C ASP A 131 4.46 4.19 5.00
N HIS A 132 5.56 3.93 5.67
CA HIS A 132 6.90 4.05 5.09
C HIS A 132 7.28 2.73 4.43
N TRP A 133 7.24 2.67 3.09
CA TRP A 133 7.61 1.47 2.36
C TRP A 133 9.05 1.03 2.70
N PHE A 134 10.01 1.95 2.68
CA PHE A 134 11.30 1.84 3.34
C PHE A 134 11.14 2.31 4.78
N PRO A 135 11.20 1.41 5.80
CA PRO A 135 10.91 1.79 7.19
C PRO A 135 11.80 2.91 7.69
N LYS A 136 11.21 3.96 8.25
CA LYS A 136 11.96 5.14 8.74
C LYS A 136 12.93 4.83 9.88
N SER A 137 12.74 3.71 10.58
CA SER A 137 13.63 3.25 11.65
C SER A 137 15.02 2.87 11.14
N VAL A 138 15.13 2.49 9.87
CA VAL A 138 16.40 2.06 9.23
C VAL A 138 16.74 2.85 7.96
N TYR A 139 15.75 3.55 7.37
CA TYR A 139 15.94 4.46 6.24
C TYR A 139 15.43 5.87 6.57
N PRO A 140 15.98 6.52 7.62
CA PRO A 140 15.42 7.79 8.09
C PRO A 140 15.55 8.96 7.11
N LEU A 141 16.55 8.96 6.22
CA LEU A 141 16.67 9.95 5.12
C LEU A 141 15.45 9.96 4.21
N LEU A 142 14.76 8.82 4.09
CA LEU A 142 13.59 8.64 3.23
C LEU A 142 12.25 8.90 3.95
N SER A 143 12.29 9.34 5.22
CA SER A 143 11.08 9.48 6.03
C SER A 143 10.10 10.56 5.55
N LEU A 144 10.61 11.56 4.82
CA LEU A 144 9.81 12.64 4.24
C LEU A 144 9.55 12.48 2.74
N SER A 145 10.09 11.45 2.11
CA SER A 145 9.98 11.22 0.65
C SER A 145 8.56 10.86 0.25
N ILE A 146 8.01 11.56 -0.74
CA ILE A 146 6.63 11.33 -1.21
C ILE A 146 6.47 9.90 -1.72
N HIS A 147 7.40 9.39 -2.50
CA HIS A 147 7.39 8.03 -3.04
C HIS A 147 7.77 6.94 -2.02
N ASN A 148 8.00 7.32 -0.76
CA ASN A 148 8.11 6.39 0.36
C ASN A 148 6.84 6.36 1.25
N LEU A 149 5.90 7.28 1.04
CA LEU A 149 4.69 7.42 1.85
C LEU A 149 3.49 6.79 1.15
N ILE A 150 3.07 5.61 1.61
CA ILE A 150 2.01 4.82 1.00
C ILE A 150 0.71 4.98 1.79
N PRO A 151 -0.38 5.53 1.19
CA PRO A 151 -1.68 5.56 1.84
C PRO A 151 -2.20 4.15 2.10
N SER A 152 -2.42 3.82 3.36
CA SER A 152 -2.78 2.48 3.77
C SER A 152 -3.75 2.45 4.95
N CYS A 153 -4.41 1.32 5.16
CA CYS A 153 -5.19 1.12 6.37
C CYS A 153 -4.27 0.82 7.58
N THR A 154 -4.77 1.10 8.76
CA THR A 154 -4.02 0.88 10.01
C THR A 154 -3.60 -0.58 10.19
N VAL A 155 -4.42 -1.53 9.73
CA VAL A 155 -4.08 -2.96 9.79
C VAL A 155 -2.84 -3.27 8.97
N CYS A 156 -2.80 -2.86 7.70
CA CYS A 156 -1.63 -3.09 6.84
C CYS A 156 -0.39 -2.35 7.34
N ASN A 157 -0.55 -1.07 7.72
CA ASN A 157 0.56 -0.25 8.19
C ASN A 157 1.17 -0.75 9.51
N SER A 158 0.33 -0.96 10.53
CA SER A 158 0.82 -1.15 11.90
C SER A 158 0.85 -2.61 12.36
N SER A 159 -0.17 -3.41 11.95
CA SER A 159 -0.30 -4.78 12.45
C SER A 159 0.38 -5.81 11.55
N VAL A 160 0.44 -5.54 10.25
CA VAL A 160 0.96 -6.51 9.27
C VAL A 160 2.38 -6.16 8.88
N LYS A 161 2.61 -5.01 8.24
CA LYS A 161 3.95 -4.62 7.80
C LYS A 161 4.81 -4.12 8.95
N GLY A 162 4.30 -3.17 9.75
CA GLY A 162 5.10 -2.55 10.81
C GLY A 162 6.45 -2.05 10.29
N ASP A 163 7.51 -2.40 11.02
CA ASP A 163 8.90 -2.06 10.67
C ASP A 163 9.61 -3.12 9.79
N THR A 164 8.86 -4.04 9.15
CA THR A 164 9.46 -5.03 8.24
C THR A 164 10.17 -4.33 7.09
N ILE A 165 11.42 -4.72 6.86
CA ILE A 165 12.24 -4.14 5.79
C ILE A 165 11.84 -4.74 4.45
N PHE A 166 11.26 -3.91 3.59
CA PHE A 166 11.02 -4.24 2.19
C PHE A 166 12.22 -3.78 1.34
N ARG A 167 12.54 -4.54 0.31
CA ARG A 167 13.57 -4.22 -0.68
C ARG A 167 12.99 -4.32 -2.09
N LEU A 168 13.43 -3.46 -2.98
CA LEU A 168 13.02 -3.46 -4.39
C LEU A 168 13.35 -4.78 -5.11
N SER A 169 14.31 -5.55 -4.58
CA SER A 169 14.64 -6.89 -5.08
C SER A 169 13.70 -8.00 -4.62
N THR A 170 12.93 -7.78 -3.55
CA THR A 170 12.10 -8.82 -2.92
C THR A 170 10.61 -8.47 -2.84
N HIS A 171 10.25 -7.20 -2.89
CA HIS A 171 8.87 -6.73 -2.74
C HIS A 171 8.53 -5.68 -3.81
N VAL A 172 7.27 -5.64 -4.20
CA VAL A 172 6.76 -4.61 -5.11
C VAL A 172 6.56 -3.31 -4.35
N ASN A 173 7.14 -2.23 -4.87
CA ASN A 173 6.81 -0.90 -4.41
C ASN A 173 5.64 -0.36 -5.24
N PRO A 174 4.57 0.15 -4.63
CA PRO A 174 3.38 0.62 -5.36
C PRO A 174 3.66 1.71 -6.38
N TYR A 175 4.70 2.51 -6.19
CA TYR A 175 5.07 3.59 -7.12
C TYR A 175 5.95 3.11 -8.29
N THR A 176 6.51 1.89 -8.25
CA THR A 176 7.32 1.35 -9.36
C THR A 176 6.49 0.58 -10.39
N THR A 177 5.23 0.28 -10.10
CA THR A 177 4.34 -0.42 -11.03
C THR A 177 3.69 0.58 -11.98
N VAL A 178 3.78 0.34 -13.28
CA VAL A 178 3.22 1.19 -14.35
C VAL A 178 1.68 1.30 -14.27
N SER A 179 1.06 0.37 -13.59
CA SER A 179 -0.36 0.43 -13.21
C SER A 179 -0.45 0.04 -11.74
N ASN A 180 -1.25 0.74 -10.95
CA ASN A 180 -1.59 0.36 -9.57
C ASN A 180 -2.30 -1.01 -9.49
N ASN A 181 -2.07 -1.87 -10.48
CA ASN A 181 -2.64 -3.19 -10.63
C ASN A 181 -1.51 -4.22 -10.58
N PRO A 182 -1.35 -4.96 -9.48
CA PRO A 182 -0.42 -6.07 -9.42
C PRO A 182 -0.79 -7.14 -10.43
N GLY A 183 0.21 -7.86 -10.93
CA GLY A 183 0.02 -8.90 -11.94
C GLY A 183 -0.79 -10.11 -11.47
N TRP A 184 -0.84 -10.37 -10.14
CA TRP A 184 -1.62 -11.50 -9.63
C TRP A 184 -3.13 -11.30 -9.78
N HIS A 185 -3.86 -12.42 -9.85
CA HIS A 185 -5.31 -12.46 -9.96
C HIS A 185 -5.94 -13.24 -8.81
N PHE A 186 -7.10 -12.78 -8.37
CA PHE A 186 -7.97 -13.54 -7.50
C PHE A 186 -8.76 -14.58 -8.32
N ASP A 187 -8.89 -15.78 -7.74
CA ASP A 187 -9.72 -16.85 -8.27
C ASP A 187 -10.37 -17.58 -7.08
N TYR A 188 -11.17 -18.58 -7.36
CA TYR A 188 -11.88 -19.32 -6.34
C TYR A 188 -11.99 -20.79 -6.68
N LYS A 189 -12.24 -21.61 -5.66
CA LYS A 189 -12.65 -23.03 -5.81
C LYS A 189 -13.61 -23.41 -4.70
N PRO A 190 -14.39 -24.49 -4.86
CA PRO A 190 -15.18 -25.05 -3.76
C PRO A 190 -14.28 -25.43 -2.58
N ALA A 191 -14.70 -25.06 -1.38
CA ALA A 191 -14.02 -25.44 -0.14
C ALA A 191 -14.52 -26.79 0.40
N LEU A 192 -13.63 -27.56 1.00
CA LEU A 192 -14.02 -28.78 1.72
C LEU A 192 -14.89 -28.37 2.92
N GLY A 193 -16.13 -28.89 2.97
CA GLY A 193 -17.09 -28.52 4.01
C GLY A 193 -18.10 -27.44 3.61
N GLY A 194 -18.05 -26.96 2.37
CA GLY A 194 -18.97 -25.99 1.79
C GLY A 194 -18.41 -24.57 1.75
N GLY A 195 -19.02 -23.73 0.86
CA GLY A 195 -18.54 -22.39 0.57
C GLY A 195 -17.36 -22.36 -0.40
N TRP A 196 -16.56 -21.30 -0.34
CA TRP A 196 -15.53 -20.99 -1.34
C TRP A 196 -14.17 -20.73 -0.70
N GLU A 197 -13.12 -21.24 -1.32
CA GLU A 197 -11.73 -20.88 -1.03
C GLU A 197 -11.25 -19.83 -2.02
N VAL A 198 -10.67 -18.73 -1.51
CA VAL A 198 -10.02 -17.70 -2.31
C VAL A 198 -8.64 -18.19 -2.74
N LEU A 199 -8.33 -18.03 -4.01
CA LEU A 199 -7.03 -18.30 -4.58
C LEU A 199 -6.37 -17.00 -5.03
N LEU A 200 -5.05 -16.94 -4.89
CA LEU A 200 -4.19 -15.94 -5.52
C LEU A 200 -3.28 -16.67 -6.48
N LYS A 201 -3.24 -16.24 -7.74
CA LYS A 201 -2.49 -16.88 -8.80
C LYS A 201 -1.95 -15.88 -9.82
N ASP A 202 -1.20 -16.41 -10.80
CA ASP A 202 -0.69 -15.67 -11.95
C ASP A 202 0.24 -14.51 -11.56
N PHE A 203 1.03 -14.68 -10.48
CA PHE A 203 2.05 -13.70 -10.08
C PHE A 203 3.02 -13.47 -11.26
N ALA A 204 3.24 -12.21 -11.61
CA ALA A 204 4.13 -11.84 -12.70
C ALA A 204 5.61 -12.11 -12.35
N ASN A 205 5.95 -12.07 -11.06
CA ASN A 205 7.30 -12.28 -10.55
C ASN A 205 7.29 -12.67 -9.06
N ALA A 206 8.45 -13.04 -8.53
CA ALA A 206 8.61 -13.42 -7.14
C ALA A 206 8.34 -12.26 -6.15
N GLN A 207 8.61 -11.00 -6.54
CA GLN A 207 8.34 -9.84 -5.69
C GLN A 207 6.84 -9.67 -5.41
N GLU A 208 5.99 -9.92 -6.41
CA GLU A 208 4.54 -9.90 -6.20
C GLU A 208 4.08 -10.97 -5.23
N GLU A 209 4.57 -12.19 -5.38
CA GLU A 209 4.24 -13.30 -4.49
C GLU A 209 4.70 -13.02 -3.06
N GLU A 210 5.93 -12.55 -2.87
CA GLU A 210 6.44 -12.19 -1.54
C GLU A 210 5.67 -11.00 -0.94
N THR A 211 5.28 -10.01 -1.73
CA THR A 211 4.43 -8.90 -1.27
C THR A 211 3.05 -9.40 -0.82
N ALA A 212 2.42 -10.26 -1.61
CA ALA A 212 1.12 -10.84 -1.25
C ALA A 212 1.19 -11.67 0.03
N LYS A 213 2.26 -12.44 0.23
CA LYS A 213 2.54 -13.20 1.46
C LYS A 213 2.78 -12.28 2.65
N ALA A 214 3.60 -11.25 2.48
CA ALA A 214 3.93 -10.29 3.54
C ALA A 214 2.69 -9.57 4.09
N PHE A 215 1.68 -9.33 3.25
CA PHE A 215 0.41 -8.74 3.66
C PHE A 215 -0.69 -9.78 3.99
N PHE A 216 -0.37 -11.08 3.99
CA PHE A 216 -1.34 -12.17 4.24
C PHE A 216 -2.60 -12.01 3.38
N LEU A 217 -2.43 -11.64 2.11
CA LEU A 217 -3.58 -11.25 1.28
C LEU A 217 -4.55 -12.42 1.09
N LYS A 218 -4.06 -13.64 0.88
CA LYS A 218 -4.92 -14.82 0.74
C LYS A 218 -5.81 -15.02 1.98
N GLU A 219 -5.21 -15.03 3.16
CA GLU A 219 -5.90 -15.22 4.45
C GLU A 219 -6.86 -14.07 4.73
N ALA A 220 -6.41 -12.85 4.46
CA ALA A 220 -7.20 -11.66 4.64
C ALA A 220 -8.46 -11.63 3.76
N TYR A 221 -8.35 -12.07 2.50
CA TYR A 221 -9.50 -12.17 1.60
C TYR A 221 -10.34 -13.41 1.88
N GLN A 222 -9.74 -14.53 2.32
CA GLN A 222 -10.48 -15.71 2.76
C GLN A 222 -11.45 -15.40 3.90
N ALA A 223 -11.06 -14.51 4.83
CA ALA A 223 -11.95 -14.07 5.91
C ALA A 223 -13.22 -13.36 5.42
N HIS A 224 -13.21 -12.84 4.18
CA HIS A 224 -14.36 -12.18 3.56
C HIS A 224 -15.05 -13.04 2.49
N ALA A 225 -14.61 -14.28 2.27
CA ALA A 225 -15.13 -15.13 1.19
C ALA A 225 -16.63 -15.43 1.34
N GLY A 226 -17.12 -15.60 2.57
CA GLY A 226 -18.55 -15.84 2.86
C GLY A 226 -19.45 -14.63 2.58
N LEU A 227 -18.90 -13.45 2.38
CA LEU A 227 -19.63 -12.23 2.06
C LEU A 227 -19.30 -11.78 0.64
N GLU A 228 -18.17 -11.14 0.43
CA GLU A 228 -17.84 -10.45 -0.83
C GLU A 228 -17.71 -11.39 -2.03
N LEU A 229 -17.06 -12.56 -1.84
CA LEU A 229 -16.94 -13.55 -2.92
C LEU A 229 -18.28 -14.25 -3.16
N ASN A 230 -18.95 -14.70 -2.09
CA ASN A 230 -20.25 -15.39 -2.21
C ASN A 230 -21.29 -14.52 -2.92
N ASP A 231 -21.49 -13.28 -2.47
CA ASP A 231 -22.43 -12.35 -3.08
C ASP A 231 -22.12 -12.09 -4.56
N THR A 232 -20.83 -11.98 -4.91
CA THR A 232 -20.39 -11.80 -6.30
C THR A 232 -20.74 -13.03 -7.16
N LEU A 233 -20.49 -14.23 -6.63
CA LEU A 233 -20.78 -15.48 -7.33
C LEU A 233 -22.28 -15.73 -7.44
N GLU A 234 -23.04 -15.51 -6.37
CA GLU A 234 -24.49 -15.66 -6.39
C GLU A 234 -25.12 -14.75 -7.45
N LEU A 235 -24.77 -13.47 -7.45
CA LEU A 235 -25.30 -12.52 -8.44
C LEU A 235 -24.93 -12.93 -9.88
N ALA A 236 -23.70 -13.44 -10.08
CA ALA A 236 -23.23 -13.80 -11.42
C ALA A 236 -23.79 -15.15 -11.92
N LEU A 237 -23.99 -16.13 -11.01
CA LEU A 237 -24.30 -17.53 -11.37
C LEU A 237 -25.79 -17.88 -11.29
N GLN A 238 -26.57 -17.25 -10.41
CA GLN A 238 -27.96 -17.67 -10.10
C GLN A 238 -28.91 -17.68 -11.30
N ASN A 239 -28.61 -16.94 -12.37
CA ASN A 239 -29.57 -16.75 -13.48
C ASN A 239 -29.00 -17.06 -14.87
N GLY A 240 -27.89 -17.77 -14.96
CA GLY A 240 -27.22 -18.06 -16.24
C GLY A 240 -26.65 -16.80 -16.92
N GLY A 241 -25.83 -16.99 -17.95
CA GLY A 241 -25.06 -15.92 -18.60
C GLY A 241 -25.85 -14.79 -19.26
N SER A 242 -27.19 -14.91 -19.37
CA SER A 242 -28.06 -13.87 -19.96
C SER A 242 -28.67 -12.90 -18.92
N TYR A 243 -28.67 -13.25 -17.64
CA TYR A 243 -29.31 -12.42 -16.61
C TYR A 243 -28.63 -11.08 -16.39
N VAL A 244 -27.32 -11.10 -16.22
CA VAL A 244 -26.54 -9.86 -15.98
C VAL A 244 -26.66 -8.88 -17.15
N PRO A 245 -26.45 -9.29 -18.43
CA PRO A 245 -26.70 -8.41 -19.57
C PRO A 245 -28.15 -7.88 -19.64
N THR A 246 -29.15 -8.72 -19.31
CA THR A 246 -30.57 -8.30 -19.29
C THR A 246 -30.80 -7.28 -18.20
N LEU A 247 -30.27 -7.47 -17.00
CA LEU A 247 -30.40 -6.56 -15.88
C LEU A 247 -29.70 -5.21 -16.16
N ILE A 248 -28.52 -5.24 -16.75
CA ILE A 248 -27.80 -4.04 -17.21
C ILE A 248 -28.66 -3.27 -18.22
N LYS A 249 -29.19 -3.95 -19.25
CA LYS A 249 -30.04 -3.34 -20.24
C LYS A 249 -31.30 -2.72 -19.61
N HIS A 250 -31.89 -3.40 -18.65
CA HIS A 250 -33.08 -2.89 -17.94
C HIS A 250 -32.75 -1.65 -17.09
N LEU A 251 -31.64 -1.64 -16.37
CA LEU A 251 -31.16 -0.47 -15.62
C LEU A 251 -30.89 0.72 -16.54
N MET A 252 -30.21 0.51 -17.66
CA MET A 252 -29.94 1.56 -18.65
C MET A 252 -31.22 2.15 -19.26
N SER A 253 -32.27 1.33 -19.50
CA SER A 253 -33.52 1.79 -20.05
C SER A 253 -34.39 2.60 -19.07
N ASN A 254 -34.16 2.43 -17.76
CA ASN A 254 -34.97 3.07 -16.72
C ASN A 254 -34.27 4.24 -16.01
N VAL A 255 -32.97 4.42 -16.24
CA VAL A 255 -32.19 5.51 -15.65
C VAL A 255 -31.66 6.41 -16.77
N ASN A 256 -32.24 7.57 -16.93
CA ASN A 256 -31.82 8.53 -17.96
C ASN A 256 -30.34 8.88 -17.83
N GLY A 257 -29.57 8.66 -18.92
CA GLY A 257 -28.16 9.00 -19.00
C GLY A 257 -27.22 8.00 -18.31
N ALA A 258 -27.72 6.86 -17.82
CA ALA A 258 -26.87 5.82 -17.28
C ALA A 258 -26.02 5.15 -18.37
N SER A 259 -24.74 4.99 -18.12
CA SER A 259 -23.84 4.20 -18.96
C SER A 259 -23.86 2.72 -18.55
N VAL A 260 -23.29 1.88 -19.41
CA VAL A 260 -23.07 0.45 -19.12
C VAL A 260 -22.16 0.30 -17.89
N GLU A 261 -21.15 1.14 -17.77
CA GLU A 261 -20.24 1.19 -16.62
C GLU A 261 -20.99 1.55 -15.32
N ASP A 262 -21.95 2.48 -15.37
CA ASP A 262 -22.78 2.82 -14.22
C ASP A 262 -23.65 1.63 -13.80
N ALA A 263 -24.26 0.94 -14.74
CA ALA A 263 -25.05 -0.25 -14.46
C ALA A 263 -24.19 -1.37 -13.85
N TYR A 264 -22.98 -1.59 -14.38
CA TYR A 264 -22.02 -2.55 -13.84
C TYR A 264 -21.64 -2.20 -12.39
N ARG A 265 -21.30 -0.93 -12.16
CA ARG A 265 -20.95 -0.42 -10.83
C ARG A 265 -22.08 -0.56 -9.83
N LEU A 266 -23.31 -0.31 -10.23
CA LEU A 266 -24.49 -0.46 -9.37
C LEU A 266 -24.76 -1.92 -9.02
N LEU A 267 -24.54 -2.85 -9.96
CA LEU A 267 -24.77 -4.27 -9.74
C LEU A 267 -23.70 -4.92 -8.87
N PHE A 268 -22.44 -4.67 -9.19
CA PHE A 268 -21.33 -5.40 -8.58
C PHE A 268 -20.61 -4.61 -7.48
N GLY A 269 -20.93 -3.32 -7.32
CA GLY A 269 -20.24 -2.46 -6.36
C GLY A 269 -18.77 -2.25 -6.67
N THR A 270 -18.35 -2.45 -7.93
CA THR A 270 -16.98 -2.26 -8.40
C THR A 270 -16.96 -1.52 -9.74
N GLU A 271 -15.84 -0.88 -10.06
CA GLU A 271 -15.67 -0.16 -11.32
C GLU A 271 -15.35 -1.13 -12.46
N TYR A 272 -15.90 -0.87 -13.64
CA TYR A 272 -15.60 -1.66 -14.84
C TYR A 272 -14.17 -1.46 -15.33
N ASN A 273 -13.68 -0.22 -15.28
CA ASN A 273 -12.36 0.18 -15.75
C ASN A 273 -11.25 -0.18 -14.76
N PHE A 274 -10.21 -0.88 -15.23
CA PHE A 274 -9.05 -1.26 -14.42
C PHE A 274 -8.31 -0.06 -13.76
N GLY A 275 -8.30 1.11 -14.39
CA GLY A 275 -7.66 2.32 -13.84
C GLY A 275 -8.34 2.92 -12.61
N LYS A 276 -9.47 2.35 -12.14
CA LYS A 276 -10.24 2.84 -10.99
C LYS A 276 -10.46 1.77 -9.92
N GLN A 277 -9.63 0.73 -9.86
CA GLN A 277 -9.79 -0.35 -8.87
C GLN A 277 -9.59 0.12 -7.42
N ASP A 278 -8.88 1.21 -7.22
CA ASP A 278 -8.72 1.86 -5.93
C ASP A 278 -9.94 2.66 -5.47
N ALA A 279 -10.94 2.84 -6.35
CA ALA A 279 -12.14 3.64 -6.03
C ALA A 279 -12.99 3.00 -4.91
N ARG A 280 -13.01 1.66 -4.83
CA ARG A 280 -13.85 0.93 -3.87
C ARG A 280 -13.14 -0.26 -3.24
N PRO A 281 -13.45 -0.59 -1.98
CA PRO A 281 -12.98 -1.83 -1.36
C PRO A 281 -13.42 -3.07 -2.17
N PHE A 282 -12.57 -4.09 -2.17
CA PHE A 282 -12.75 -5.37 -2.86
C PHE A 282 -12.88 -5.29 -4.38
N SER A 283 -12.65 -4.11 -4.99
CA SER A 283 -12.80 -3.94 -6.44
C SER A 283 -11.94 -4.92 -7.24
N LYS A 284 -10.69 -5.15 -6.80
CA LYS A 284 -9.81 -6.12 -7.49
C LYS A 284 -10.36 -7.54 -7.39
N LEU A 285 -10.75 -8.01 -6.21
CA LEU A 285 -11.38 -9.34 -6.04
C LEU A 285 -12.58 -9.49 -6.98
N LYS A 286 -13.54 -8.57 -6.87
CA LYS A 286 -14.79 -8.63 -7.65
C LYS A 286 -14.51 -8.63 -9.15
N LYS A 287 -13.64 -7.74 -9.62
CA LYS A 287 -13.27 -7.66 -11.03
C LYS A 287 -12.64 -8.96 -11.53
N ASP A 288 -11.65 -9.48 -10.82
CA ASP A 288 -10.96 -10.71 -11.20
C ASP A 288 -11.94 -11.90 -11.25
N ILE A 289 -12.84 -12.04 -10.27
CA ILE A 289 -13.86 -13.10 -10.25
C ILE A 289 -14.85 -12.96 -11.43
N LEU A 290 -15.29 -11.75 -11.72
CA LEU A 290 -16.18 -11.49 -12.85
C LEU A 290 -15.51 -11.79 -14.19
N ASP A 291 -14.21 -11.54 -14.31
CA ASP A 291 -13.42 -11.90 -15.50
C ASP A 291 -13.28 -13.44 -15.64
N VAL A 292 -13.05 -14.17 -14.54
CA VAL A 292 -13.05 -15.64 -14.50
C VAL A 292 -14.41 -16.18 -14.98
N LEU A 293 -15.50 -15.58 -14.56
CA LEU A 293 -16.86 -15.94 -14.96
C LEU A 293 -17.23 -15.48 -16.38
N LYS A 294 -16.33 -14.74 -17.05
CA LYS A 294 -16.55 -14.17 -18.39
C LYS A 294 -17.78 -13.24 -18.45
N ILE A 295 -18.09 -12.58 -17.35
CA ILE A 295 -19.13 -11.54 -17.30
C ILE A 295 -18.58 -10.31 -18.01
N LYS A 296 -18.89 -10.20 -19.29
CA LYS A 296 -18.58 -9.03 -20.11
C LYS A 296 -19.87 -8.24 -20.37
N ILE A 297 -19.71 -6.94 -20.50
CA ILE A 297 -20.78 -6.02 -20.84
C ILE A 297 -20.71 -5.69 -22.33
#